data_187ca983d98d2881672fa6b2925fbad2
#
_entry.id   187ca983d98d2881672fa6b2925fbad2
#
_cell.length_a   1.000
_cell.length_b   1.000
_cell.length_c   1.000
_cell.angle_alpha   90.00
_cell.angle_beta   90.00
_cell.angle_gamma   90.00
#
_symmetry.space_group_name_H-M   'P 1'
#
loop_
_entity.id
_entity.type
_entity.pdbx_description
1 polymer ?
#
loop_
_entity_poly.entity_id
_entity_poly.type
_entity_poly.pdbx_seq_one_letter_code
_entity_poly.pdbx_strand_id
1 'polypeptide(L)'
;MLVELETGLVALIKNSPLGQRLRQVDSLPDLEGDSLVERFTTDAPAIYVALGSFPIQRGYARPKFGVACVARNSRSQQAARHGDGVAIGLQPMLDAAMSLLDGATVSYGDDGAGGTAHAVGFEAVACDLISSEALYRKGLYVGVVQIQTSADVSLPEFLDGDLADFKTFAADVDIDPHQASTEHAKWLQEPPDHSLSAPELSDQLNLQE
;
A
#
# COMPACT_ATOMS: atom_id res chain seq x y z
N MET A 1 6.45 6.36 -9.46
CA MET A 1 7.18 5.08 -9.47
C MET A 1 6.56 4.00 -8.57
N LEU A 2 6.66 4.07 -7.21
CA LEU A 2 6.19 2.96 -6.33
C LEU A 2 4.71 2.66 -6.50
N VAL A 3 3.86 3.70 -6.56
CA VAL A 3 2.41 3.57 -6.80
C VAL A 3 2.13 2.94 -8.17
N GLU A 4 2.88 3.34 -9.19
CA GLU A 4 2.72 2.82 -10.55
C GLU A 4 3.11 1.34 -10.63
N LEU A 5 4.19 0.94 -9.95
CA LEU A 5 4.59 -0.47 -9.86
C LEU A 5 3.52 -1.31 -9.16
N GLU A 6 2.98 -0.83 -8.05
CA GLU A 6 1.90 -1.51 -7.34
C GLU A 6 0.63 -1.62 -8.20
N THR A 7 0.20 -0.50 -8.78
CA THR A 7 -0.97 -0.46 -9.68
C THR A 7 -0.77 -1.36 -10.90
N GLY A 8 0.44 -1.37 -11.47
CA GLY A 8 0.80 -2.23 -12.59
C GLY A 8 0.74 -3.71 -12.23
N LEU A 9 1.20 -4.11 -11.03
CA LEU A 9 1.08 -5.48 -10.53
C LEU A 9 -0.39 -5.87 -10.31
N VAL A 10 -1.19 -4.99 -9.73
CA VAL A 10 -2.64 -5.20 -9.57
C VAL A 10 -3.30 -5.40 -10.93
N ALA A 11 -2.99 -4.55 -11.91
CA ALA A 11 -3.53 -4.66 -13.27
C ALA A 11 -3.08 -5.96 -13.97
N LEU A 12 -1.82 -6.35 -13.82
CA LEU A 12 -1.28 -7.60 -14.36
C LEU A 12 -2.06 -8.81 -13.83
N ILE A 13 -2.25 -8.89 -12.52
CA ILE A 13 -2.98 -9.99 -11.89
C ILE A 13 -4.44 -9.97 -12.34
N LYS A 14 -5.09 -8.81 -12.28
CA LYS A 14 -6.51 -8.63 -12.61
C LYS A 14 -6.83 -9.05 -14.05
N ASN A 15 -5.94 -8.76 -15.00
CA ASN A 15 -6.12 -9.09 -16.41
C ASN A 15 -5.68 -10.52 -16.77
N SER A 16 -5.14 -11.27 -15.83
CA SER A 16 -4.69 -12.66 -16.04
C SER A 16 -5.85 -13.68 -15.93
N PRO A 17 -5.65 -14.92 -16.40
CA PRO A 17 -6.59 -16.01 -16.15
C PRO A 17 -6.79 -16.30 -14.64
N LEU A 18 -5.81 -15.99 -13.79
CA LEU A 18 -5.95 -16.09 -12.34
C LEU A 18 -6.95 -15.04 -11.85
N GLY A 19 -6.81 -13.78 -12.27
CA GLY A 19 -7.69 -12.68 -11.86
C GLY A 19 -9.16 -12.94 -12.19
N GLN A 20 -9.45 -13.61 -13.30
CA GLN A 20 -10.82 -13.98 -13.70
C GLN A 20 -11.50 -14.98 -12.75
N ARG A 21 -10.74 -15.68 -11.92
CA ARG A 21 -11.24 -16.64 -10.91
C ARG A 21 -11.37 -16.04 -9.52
N LEU A 22 -10.99 -14.78 -9.34
CA LEU A 22 -11.01 -14.06 -8.08
C LEU A 22 -12.21 -13.10 -8.01
N ARG A 23 -12.68 -12.85 -6.80
CA ARG A 23 -13.68 -11.81 -6.58
C ARG A 23 -13.07 -10.42 -6.50
N GLN A 24 -11.87 -10.35 -5.93
CA GLN A 24 -11.16 -9.09 -5.75
C GLN A 24 -9.68 -9.22 -6.07
N VAL A 25 -9.15 -8.23 -6.78
CA VAL A 25 -7.72 -7.98 -6.96
C VAL A 25 -7.51 -6.49 -6.77
N ASP A 26 -6.73 -6.10 -5.74
CA ASP A 26 -6.55 -4.70 -5.37
C ASP A 26 -5.25 -4.48 -4.59
N SER A 27 -4.91 -3.23 -4.29
CA SER A 27 -3.94 -2.89 -3.25
C SER A 27 -4.49 -3.29 -1.88
N LEU A 28 -3.58 -3.66 -0.97
CA LEU A 28 -3.98 -4.02 0.39
C LEU A 28 -4.58 -2.78 1.09
N PRO A 29 -5.82 -2.86 1.60
CA PRO A 29 -6.41 -1.73 2.30
C PRO A 29 -5.69 -1.46 3.63
N ASP A 30 -5.65 -0.18 4.01
CA ASP A 30 -5.08 0.25 5.30
C ASP A 30 -6.07 -0.07 6.45
N LEU A 31 -6.16 -1.35 6.76
CA LEU A 31 -7.02 -1.93 7.79
C LEU A 31 -6.19 -2.86 8.67
N GLU A 32 -6.51 -2.89 9.95
CA GLU A 32 -5.83 -3.74 10.93
C GLU A 32 -6.79 -4.69 11.65
N GLY A 33 -6.24 -5.75 12.21
CA GLY A 33 -6.93 -6.67 13.12
C GLY A 33 -8.20 -7.26 12.51
N ASP A 34 -9.30 -7.16 13.26
CA ASP A 34 -10.56 -7.79 12.90
C ASP A 34 -11.21 -7.19 11.63
N SER A 35 -10.98 -5.89 11.37
CA SER A 35 -11.50 -5.22 10.17
C SER A 35 -10.87 -5.77 8.89
N LEU A 36 -9.57 -6.08 8.91
CA LEU A 36 -8.89 -6.72 7.80
C LEU A 36 -9.38 -8.16 7.60
N VAL A 37 -9.59 -8.91 8.68
CA VAL A 37 -10.13 -10.28 8.63
C VAL A 37 -11.55 -10.28 8.05
N GLU A 38 -12.38 -9.31 8.41
CA GLU A 38 -13.73 -9.17 7.84
C GLU A 38 -13.70 -8.83 6.36
N ARG A 39 -12.80 -7.93 5.96
CA ARG A 39 -12.58 -7.60 4.56
C ARG A 39 -12.19 -8.84 3.77
N PHE A 40 -11.21 -9.60 4.22
CA PHE A 40 -10.79 -10.86 3.62
C PHE A 40 -11.93 -11.89 3.54
N THR A 41 -12.78 -11.94 4.58
CA THR A 41 -13.94 -12.85 4.62
C THR A 41 -14.96 -12.52 3.53
N THR A 42 -15.16 -11.23 3.25
CA THR A 42 -16.11 -10.75 2.25
C THR A 42 -15.59 -10.96 0.82
N ASP A 43 -14.31 -10.67 0.61
CA ASP A 43 -13.72 -10.58 -0.72
C ASP A 43 -13.15 -11.91 -1.23
N ALA A 44 -12.91 -12.90 -0.34
CA ALA A 44 -12.32 -14.17 -0.74
C ALA A 44 -13.17 -14.94 -1.78
N PRO A 45 -12.55 -15.56 -2.80
CA PRO A 45 -11.12 -15.62 -3.10
C PRO A 45 -10.59 -14.29 -3.64
N ALA A 46 -9.49 -13.78 -3.09
CA ALA A 46 -8.95 -12.47 -3.41
C ALA A 46 -7.43 -12.46 -3.43
N ILE A 47 -6.86 -11.48 -4.13
CA ILE A 47 -5.43 -11.16 -4.07
C ILE A 47 -5.27 -9.67 -3.78
N TYR A 48 -4.36 -9.37 -2.86
CA TYR A 48 -3.99 -8.01 -2.50
C TYR A 48 -2.49 -7.81 -2.66
N VAL A 49 -2.11 -6.68 -3.26
CA VAL A 49 -0.72 -6.27 -3.42
C VAL A 49 -0.40 -5.21 -2.38
N ALA A 50 0.75 -5.29 -1.76
CA ALA A 50 1.24 -4.29 -0.82
C ALA A 50 2.72 -4.06 -1.00
N LEU A 51 3.16 -2.82 -0.87
CA LEU A 51 4.57 -2.48 -0.81
C LEU A 51 5.19 -2.99 0.49
N GLY A 52 6.30 -3.71 0.38
CA GLY A 52 7.08 -4.19 1.52
C GLY A 52 8.27 -3.29 1.83
N SER A 53 9.03 -3.66 2.86
CA SER A 53 10.30 -2.99 3.16
C SER A 53 11.38 -3.39 2.15
N PHE A 54 12.21 -2.44 1.74
CA PHE A 54 13.30 -2.67 0.79
C PHE A 54 14.49 -1.73 1.09
N PRO A 55 15.71 -2.15 0.72
CA PRO A 55 16.90 -1.33 0.90
C PRO A 55 16.98 -0.21 -0.14
N ILE A 56 17.53 0.93 0.28
CA ILE A 56 17.86 2.05 -0.58
C ILE A 56 19.37 2.28 -0.50
N GLN A 57 20.06 2.36 -1.64
CA GLN A 57 21.48 2.60 -1.70
C GLN A 57 21.83 3.57 -2.84
N ARG A 58 22.46 4.69 -2.50
CA ARG A 58 23.02 5.66 -3.46
C ARG A 58 22.04 6.10 -4.55
N GLY A 59 20.77 6.38 -4.19
CA GLY A 59 19.74 6.81 -5.15
C GLY A 59 19.09 5.67 -5.93
N TYR A 60 19.39 4.43 -5.60
CA TYR A 60 18.76 3.25 -6.18
C TYR A 60 18.00 2.46 -5.11
N ALA A 61 16.92 1.82 -5.52
CA ALA A 61 16.11 0.97 -4.67
C ALA A 61 15.82 -0.35 -5.38
N ARG A 62 15.59 -1.40 -4.60
CA ARG A 62 15.05 -2.66 -5.09
C ARG A 62 13.72 -2.93 -4.40
N PRO A 63 12.62 -2.32 -4.91
CA PRO A 63 11.29 -2.44 -4.31
C PRO A 63 10.86 -3.89 -4.17
N LYS A 64 10.26 -4.19 -3.01
CA LYS A 64 9.66 -5.48 -2.71
C LYS A 64 8.17 -5.31 -2.51
N PHE A 65 7.42 -6.29 -2.97
CA PHE A 65 5.98 -6.33 -2.78
C PHE A 65 5.56 -7.67 -2.20
N GLY A 66 4.57 -7.63 -1.32
CA GLY A 66 3.86 -8.81 -0.85
C GLY A 66 2.57 -8.97 -1.62
N VAL A 67 2.34 -10.15 -2.19
CA VAL A 67 1.11 -10.51 -2.91
C VAL A 67 0.35 -11.50 -2.04
N ALA A 68 -0.62 -10.99 -1.28
CA ALA A 68 -1.42 -11.78 -0.35
C ALA A 68 -2.56 -12.49 -1.09
N CYS A 69 -2.47 -13.82 -1.14
CA CYS A 69 -3.50 -14.70 -1.68
C CYS A 69 -4.44 -15.13 -0.55
N VAL A 70 -5.73 -14.84 -0.66
CA VAL A 70 -6.74 -15.10 0.34
C VAL A 70 -7.76 -16.08 -0.20
N ALA A 71 -7.82 -17.28 0.37
CA ALA A 71 -8.79 -18.31 0.03
C ALA A 71 -9.76 -18.57 1.18
N ARG A 72 -10.98 -18.87 0.85
CA ARG A 72 -12.04 -19.26 1.79
C ARG A 72 -12.87 -20.39 1.22
N ASN A 73 -13.14 -21.40 2.02
CA ASN A 73 -14.11 -22.40 1.67
C ASN A 73 -14.86 -22.87 2.95
N SER A 74 -16.17 -22.77 2.92
CA SER A 74 -17.02 -23.14 4.05
C SER A 74 -17.25 -24.65 4.17
N ARG A 75 -16.91 -25.44 3.16
CA ARG A 75 -17.16 -26.90 3.14
C ARG A 75 -16.14 -27.66 3.97
N SER A 76 -14.85 -27.34 3.80
CA SER A 76 -13.79 -27.97 4.58
C SER A 76 -12.47 -27.22 4.50
N GLN A 77 -11.59 -27.45 5.44
CA GLN A 77 -10.21 -26.94 5.43
C GLN A 77 -9.43 -27.43 4.21
N GLN A 78 -9.64 -28.69 3.82
CA GLN A 78 -8.99 -29.27 2.64
C GLN A 78 -9.44 -28.53 1.36
N ALA A 79 -10.74 -28.28 1.22
CA ALA A 79 -11.29 -27.52 0.08
C ALA A 79 -10.77 -26.06 0.04
N ALA A 80 -10.58 -25.42 1.19
CA ALA A 80 -9.99 -24.08 1.24
C ALA A 80 -8.53 -24.08 0.81
N ARG A 81 -7.77 -25.15 1.07
CA ARG A 81 -6.36 -25.27 0.69
C ARG A 81 -6.17 -25.70 -0.77
N HIS A 82 -6.92 -26.70 -1.23
CA HIS A 82 -6.74 -27.31 -2.54
C HIS A 82 -7.78 -26.87 -3.58
N GLY A 83 -8.87 -26.24 -3.17
CA GLY A 83 -10.03 -25.98 -4.01
C GLY A 83 -11.00 -27.15 -4.03
N ASP A 84 -12.16 -26.93 -4.63
CA ASP A 84 -13.24 -27.93 -4.76
C ASP A 84 -13.80 -28.05 -6.19
N GLY A 85 -13.07 -27.54 -7.17
CA GLY A 85 -13.46 -27.48 -8.56
C GLY A 85 -14.37 -26.28 -8.91
N VAL A 86 -14.98 -25.63 -7.93
CA VAL A 86 -15.81 -24.42 -8.09
C VAL A 86 -15.02 -23.20 -7.61
N ALA A 87 -14.53 -23.23 -6.38
CA ALA A 87 -13.68 -22.19 -5.81
C ALA A 87 -12.22 -22.60 -5.88
N ILE A 88 -11.36 -21.64 -6.21
CA ILE A 88 -9.91 -21.83 -6.18
C ILE A 88 -9.44 -21.92 -4.72
N GLY A 89 -8.59 -22.91 -4.42
CA GLY A 89 -7.95 -23.03 -3.12
C GLY A 89 -6.67 -22.21 -3.02
N LEU A 90 -6.13 -22.10 -1.79
CA LEU A 90 -4.93 -21.31 -1.55
C LEU A 90 -3.72 -21.81 -2.35
N GLN A 91 -3.44 -23.12 -2.34
CA GLN A 91 -2.24 -23.65 -3.01
C GLN A 91 -2.26 -23.43 -4.54
N PRO A 92 -3.33 -23.77 -5.28
CA PRO A 92 -3.42 -23.44 -6.70
C PRO A 92 -3.34 -21.94 -6.98
N MET A 93 -3.80 -21.10 -6.05
CA MET A 93 -3.70 -19.64 -6.18
C MET A 93 -2.27 -19.17 -6.04
N LEU A 94 -1.52 -19.69 -5.05
CA LEU A 94 -0.10 -19.40 -4.86
C LEU A 94 0.75 -19.87 -6.05
N ASP A 95 0.53 -21.09 -6.53
CA ASP A 95 1.22 -21.63 -7.70
C ASP A 95 1.00 -20.76 -8.94
N ALA A 96 -0.23 -20.33 -9.18
CA ALA A 96 -0.57 -19.46 -10.30
C ALA A 96 0.01 -18.05 -10.12
N ALA A 97 -0.01 -17.50 -8.90
CA ALA A 97 0.57 -16.19 -8.61
C ALA A 97 2.10 -16.21 -8.79
N MET A 98 2.80 -17.21 -8.27
CA MET A 98 4.25 -17.35 -8.47
C MET A 98 4.60 -17.46 -9.96
N SER A 99 3.89 -18.32 -10.71
CA SER A 99 4.13 -18.49 -12.15
C SER A 99 3.82 -17.23 -12.97
N LEU A 100 2.86 -16.42 -12.54
CA LEU A 100 2.49 -15.19 -13.22
C LEU A 100 3.49 -14.06 -12.94
N LEU A 101 4.00 -13.98 -11.71
CA LEU A 101 4.77 -12.85 -11.23
C LEU A 101 6.28 -13.03 -11.43
N ASP A 102 6.76 -14.27 -11.44
CA ASP A 102 8.17 -14.56 -11.72
C ASP A 102 8.49 -14.28 -13.20
N GLY A 103 9.38 -13.34 -13.45
CA GLY A 103 9.70 -12.83 -14.78
C GLY A 103 8.70 -11.81 -15.35
N ALA A 104 7.66 -11.44 -14.60
CA ALA A 104 6.71 -10.41 -15.03
C ALA A 104 7.40 -9.05 -15.20
N THR A 105 6.88 -8.23 -16.10
CA THR A 105 7.41 -6.88 -16.35
C THR A 105 6.29 -5.85 -16.17
N VAL A 106 6.60 -4.77 -15.47
CA VAL A 106 5.70 -3.63 -15.26
C VAL A 106 6.40 -2.35 -15.69
N SER A 107 5.65 -1.47 -16.35
CA SER A 107 6.14 -0.14 -16.74
C SER A 107 5.80 0.90 -15.70
N TYR A 108 6.66 1.91 -15.55
CA TYR A 108 6.50 3.06 -14.66
C TYR A 108 7.14 4.30 -15.29
N GLY A 109 6.79 5.51 -14.78
CA GLY A 109 7.37 6.78 -15.24
C GLY A 109 6.71 7.35 -16.49
N ASP A 110 5.59 6.78 -16.96
CA ASP A 110 4.78 7.38 -18.02
C ASP A 110 3.77 8.34 -17.38
N ASP A 111 4.09 9.65 -17.42
CA ASP A 111 3.23 10.71 -16.89
C ASP A 111 2.18 11.21 -17.89
N GLY A 112 2.11 10.58 -19.08
CA GLY A 112 1.21 11.02 -20.16
C GLY A 112 1.60 12.35 -20.81
N ALA A 113 2.65 13.02 -20.32
CA ALA A 113 3.16 14.31 -20.81
C ALA A 113 4.44 14.16 -21.66
N GLY A 114 4.82 12.92 -22.01
CA GLY A 114 6.00 12.60 -22.81
C GLY A 114 7.22 12.20 -22.00
N GLY A 115 7.03 11.84 -20.73
CA GLY A 115 8.06 11.21 -19.90
C GLY A 115 8.49 9.86 -20.49
N THR A 116 9.71 9.44 -20.16
CA THR A 116 10.24 8.15 -20.63
C THR A 116 9.70 7.03 -19.77
N ALA A 117 8.83 6.18 -20.33
CA ALA A 117 8.39 4.96 -19.68
C ALA A 117 9.58 4.01 -19.47
N HIS A 118 9.75 3.57 -18.24
CA HIS A 118 10.72 2.54 -17.87
C HIS A 118 10.00 1.23 -17.63
N ALA A 119 10.66 0.11 -17.87
CA ALA A 119 10.16 -1.22 -17.59
C ALA A 119 11.08 -1.93 -16.62
N VAL A 120 10.50 -2.58 -15.60
CA VAL A 120 11.25 -3.40 -14.64
C VAL A 120 10.63 -4.78 -14.53
N GLY A 121 11.49 -5.79 -14.50
CA GLY A 121 11.10 -7.17 -14.26
C GLY A 121 10.93 -7.45 -12.77
N PHE A 122 10.17 -8.48 -12.44
CA PHE A 122 10.01 -8.99 -11.08
C PHE A 122 10.50 -10.42 -10.97
N GLU A 123 10.95 -10.79 -9.79
CA GLU A 123 11.31 -12.16 -9.42
C GLU A 123 10.60 -12.56 -8.13
N ALA A 124 10.11 -13.78 -8.07
CA ALA A 124 9.54 -14.33 -6.85
C ALA A 124 10.67 -14.80 -5.93
N VAL A 125 10.70 -14.31 -4.69
CA VAL A 125 11.81 -14.56 -3.75
C VAL A 125 11.43 -15.43 -2.56
N ALA A 126 10.16 -15.43 -2.15
CA ALA A 126 9.68 -16.25 -1.04
C ALA A 126 8.17 -16.47 -1.14
N CYS A 127 7.69 -17.48 -0.43
CA CYS A 127 6.26 -17.74 -0.24
C CYS A 127 6.03 -18.14 1.22
N ASP A 128 5.25 -17.35 1.95
CA ASP A 128 4.95 -17.53 3.35
C ASP A 128 3.47 -17.85 3.57
N LEU A 129 3.18 -18.78 4.46
CA LEU A 129 1.81 -19.07 4.89
C LEU A 129 1.51 -18.30 6.18
N ILE A 130 0.46 -17.52 6.15
CA ILE A 130 0.02 -16.75 7.32
C ILE A 130 -1.04 -17.56 8.06
N SER A 131 -0.76 -17.85 9.32
CA SER A 131 -1.70 -18.56 10.19
C SER A 131 -2.00 -17.72 11.44
N SER A 132 -3.28 -17.53 11.73
CA SER A 132 -3.74 -16.95 12.98
C SER A 132 -5.07 -17.57 13.37
N GLU A 133 -5.38 -17.54 14.66
CA GLU A 133 -6.66 -18.05 15.17
C GLU A 133 -7.86 -17.29 14.58
N ALA A 134 -7.73 -15.97 14.40
CA ALA A 134 -8.75 -15.13 13.81
C ALA A 134 -9.11 -15.56 12.38
N LEU A 135 -8.09 -15.85 11.55
CA LEU A 135 -8.28 -16.34 10.19
C LEU A 135 -8.95 -17.73 10.20
N TYR A 136 -8.47 -18.65 11.03
CA TYR A 136 -9.04 -20.01 11.12
C TYR A 136 -10.52 -20.00 11.54
N ARG A 137 -10.90 -19.17 12.51
CA ARG A 137 -12.30 -19.03 12.95
C ARG A 137 -13.23 -18.59 11.82
N LYS A 138 -12.74 -17.82 10.85
CA LYS A 138 -13.49 -17.36 9.67
C LYS A 138 -13.36 -18.30 8.46
N GLY A 139 -12.61 -19.40 8.59
CA GLY A 139 -12.35 -20.34 7.50
C GLY A 139 -11.47 -19.75 6.39
N LEU A 140 -10.64 -18.78 6.74
CA LEU A 140 -9.71 -18.12 5.85
C LEU A 140 -8.34 -18.80 5.86
N TYR A 141 -7.73 -18.88 4.68
CA TYR A 141 -6.37 -19.33 4.46
C TYR A 141 -5.64 -18.26 3.66
N VAL A 142 -4.52 -17.80 4.17
CA VAL A 142 -3.74 -16.71 3.59
C VAL A 142 -2.32 -17.17 3.35
N GLY A 143 -1.80 -16.84 2.18
CA GLY A 143 -0.39 -17.00 1.84
C GLY A 143 0.10 -15.76 1.13
N VAL A 144 1.37 -15.42 1.30
CA VAL A 144 1.99 -14.23 0.71
C VAL A 144 3.14 -14.65 -0.17
N VAL A 145 3.06 -14.34 -1.45
CA VAL A 145 4.19 -14.42 -2.37
C VAL A 145 4.95 -13.11 -2.27
N GLN A 146 6.21 -13.18 -1.88
CA GLN A 146 7.11 -12.03 -1.87
C GLN A 146 7.81 -11.95 -3.23
N ILE A 147 7.71 -10.79 -3.85
CA ILE A 147 8.38 -10.48 -5.11
C ILE A 147 9.26 -9.24 -4.93
N GLN A 148 10.30 -9.15 -5.72
CA GLN A 148 11.14 -7.96 -5.78
C GLN A 148 11.46 -7.60 -7.22
N THR A 149 11.89 -6.38 -7.47
CA THR A 149 12.39 -6.01 -8.81
C THR A 149 13.68 -6.78 -9.11
N SER A 150 13.79 -7.31 -10.31
CA SER A 150 14.97 -8.08 -10.78
C SER A 150 16.21 -7.20 -10.95
N ALA A 151 16.02 -5.89 -11.08
CA ALA A 151 17.07 -4.88 -11.19
C ALA A 151 16.82 -3.75 -10.20
N ASP A 152 17.88 -2.98 -9.92
CA ASP A 152 17.77 -1.76 -9.15
C ASP A 152 17.03 -0.69 -9.97
N VAL A 153 16.15 0.03 -9.30
CA VAL A 153 15.35 1.11 -9.88
C VAL A 153 15.89 2.42 -9.34
N SER A 154 16.16 3.39 -10.22
CA SER A 154 16.54 4.73 -9.80
C SER A 154 15.38 5.41 -9.08
N LEU A 155 15.69 6.05 -7.95
CA LEU A 155 14.71 6.90 -7.30
C LEU A 155 14.44 8.13 -8.18
N PRO A 156 13.19 8.63 -8.20
CA PRO A 156 12.89 9.86 -8.92
C PRO A 156 13.75 11.00 -8.36
N GLU A 157 14.34 11.78 -9.24
CA GLU A 157 14.95 13.05 -8.86
C GLU A 157 13.80 14.02 -8.54
N PHE A 158 13.80 14.54 -7.32
CA PHE A 158 12.92 15.66 -7.00
C PHE A 158 13.50 16.90 -7.67
N LEU A 159 12.85 17.34 -8.74
CA LEU A 159 13.14 18.65 -9.31
C LEU A 159 12.49 19.71 -8.41
N ASP A 160 13.15 20.84 -8.23
CA ASP A 160 12.71 21.94 -7.33
C ASP A 160 11.29 22.45 -7.61
N GLY A 161 10.67 22.08 -8.73
CA GLY A 161 9.27 22.41 -9.08
C GLY A 161 8.20 21.42 -8.61
N ASP A 162 8.60 20.21 -8.18
CA ASP A 162 7.63 19.14 -7.85
C ASP A 162 7.10 19.22 -6.41
N LEU A 163 7.83 19.90 -5.54
CA LEU A 163 7.38 20.23 -4.19
C LEU A 163 6.91 21.67 -4.19
N ALA A 164 5.67 21.91 -3.73
CA ALA A 164 5.24 23.27 -3.44
C ALA A 164 6.30 23.93 -2.56
N ASP A 165 6.82 25.07 -3.03
CA ASP A 165 7.85 25.83 -2.32
C ASP A 165 7.47 26.04 -0.85
N PHE A 166 8.04 25.26 0.04
CA PHE A 166 7.88 25.46 1.49
C PHE A 166 8.85 26.57 1.90
N LYS A 167 8.43 27.83 1.68
CA LYS A 167 9.29 29.02 1.92
C LYS A 167 9.18 29.56 3.32
N THR A 168 8.06 29.34 3.98
CA THR A 168 7.79 29.91 5.28
C THR A 168 7.10 28.89 6.18
N PHE A 169 7.64 28.67 7.35
CA PHE A 169 6.98 27.97 8.44
C PHE A 169 6.59 29.02 9.49
N ALA A 170 5.31 29.07 9.86
CA ALA A 170 4.81 29.86 10.96
C ALA A 170 4.17 28.92 11.98
N ALA A 171 4.56 29.03 13.22
CA ALA A 171 3.97 28.29 14.33
C ALA A 171 3.50 29.30 15.39
N ASP A 172 2.21 29.28 15.66
CA ASP A 172 1.61 30.02 16.76
C ASP A 172 1.29 29.02 17.87
N VAL A 173 1.71 29.32 19.08
CA VAL A 173 1.55 28.43 20.23
C VAL A 173 0.62 29.07 21.25
N ASP A 174 -0.42 28.33 21.60
CA ASP A 174 -1.32 28.65 22.71
C ASP A 174 -0.87 27.87 23.96
N ILE A 175 -0.73 28.56 25.08
CA ILE A 175 -0.25 27.97 26.33
C ILE A 175 -1.42 27.87 27.30
N ASP A 176 -1.71 26.68 27.82
CA ASP A 176 -2.76 26.45 28.80
C ASP A 176 -2.18 26.54 30.23
N PRO A 177 -2.72 27.40 31.15
CA PRO A 177 -3.90 28.25 30.97
C PRO A 177 -3.62 29.54 30.17
N HIS A 178 -4.40 29.74 29.12
CA HIS A 178 -4.29 30.92 28.28
C HIS A 178 -4.72 32.19 29.03
N GLN A 179 -3.97 33.30 28.89
CA GLN A 179 -4.27 34.57 29.59
C GLN A 179 -5.59 35.20 29.11
N ALA A 180 -5.97 34.99 27.82
CA ALA A 180 -7.21 35.46 27.23
C ALA A 180 -8.11 34.28 26.86
N SER A 181 -9.02 33.90 27.69
CA SER A 181 -9.93 32.76 27.50
C SER A 181 -10.76 32.82 26.21
N THR A 182 -11.03 34.01 25.70
CA THR A 182 -11.73 34.21 24.41
C THR A 182 -10.89 33.84 23.21
N GLU A 183 -9.59 34.04 23.26
CA GLU A 183 -8.66 33.66 22.20
C GLU A 183 -8.46 32.14 22.21
N HIS A 184 -8.27 31.54 23.34
CA HIS A 184 -8.18 30.09 23.51
C HIS A 184 -9.41 29.37 22.94
N ALA A 185 -10.62 29.91 23.18
CA ALA A 185 -11.86 29.37 22.65
C ALA A 185 -11.95 29.40 21.11
N LYS A 186 -11.29 30.34 20.44
CA LYS A 186 -11.21 30.38 18.96
C LYS A 186 -10.29 29.30 18.42
N TRP A 187 -9.19 29.02 19.09
CA TRP A 187 -8.20 28.03 18.68
C TRP A 187 -8.73 26.60 18.82
N LEU A 188 -9.66 26.38 19.76
CA LEU A 188 -10.32 25.11 19.97
C LEU A 188 -11.47 24.82 19.00
N GLN A 189 -11.80 25.74 18.07
CA GLN A 189 -12.83 25.50 17.06
C GLN A 189 -12.35 24.56 15.95
N GLU A 190 -13.27 23.88 15.28
CA GLU A 190 -12.99 23.10 14.09
C GLU A 190 -13.70 23.70 12.84
N PRO A 191 -12.96 24.27 11.88
CA PRO A 191 -11.52 24.55 11.89
C PRO A 191 -11.15 25.66 12.87
N PRO A 192 -9.90 25.69 13.38
CA PRO A 192 -9.43 26.75 14.29
C PRO A 192 -9.57 28.13 13.64
N ASP A 193 -10.08 29.10 14.41
CA ASP A 193 -10.15 30.50 13.96
C ASP A 193 -8.90 31.26 14.41
N HIS A 194 -8.01 31.53 13.47
CA HIS A 194 -6.78 32.31 13.68
C HIS A 194 -6.94 33.79 13.35
N SER A 195 -8.16 34.27 13.07
CA SER A 195 -8.40 35.66 12.74
C SER A 195 -8.18 36.57 13.98
N LEU A 196 -7.31 37.56 13.82
CA LEU A 196 -6.97 38.51 14.91
C LEU A 196 -6.46 37.81 16.19
N SER A 197 -5.89 36.61 16.06
CA SER A 197 -5.32 35.92 17.20
C SER A 197 -4.08 36.63 17.72
N ALA A 198 -3.91 36.63 19.04
CA ALA A 198 -2.70 37.10 19.72
C ALA A 198 -2.05 35.86 20.36
N PRO A 199 -1.23 35.10 19.64
CA PRO A 199 -0.56 33.94 20.20
C PRO A 199 0.40 34.35 21.33
N GLU A 200 0.54 33.51 22.33
CA GLU A 200 1.49 33.79 23.42
C GLU A 200 2.94 33.61 22.98
N LEU A 201 3.14 32.73 21.99
CA LEU A 201 4.43 32.57 21.32
C LEU A 201 4.16 32.41 19.82
N SER A 202 4.87 33.19 19.00
CA SER A 202 4.86 33.07 17.55
C SER A 202 6.29 32.91 17.05
N ASP A 203 6.52 31.88 16.23
CA ASP A 203 7.79 31.64 15.56
C ASP A 203 7.59 31.59 14.05
N GLN A 204 8.43 32.30 13.34
CA GLN A 204 8.40 32.33 11.88
C GLN A 204 9.81 32.07 11.31
N LEU A 205 9.98 30.95 10.67
CA LEU A 205 11.19 30.60 9.97
C LEU A 205 11.02 30.87 8.47
N ASN A 206 11.80 31.80 7.92
CA ASN A 206 11.91 32.00 6.48
C ASN A 206 13.09 31.21 5.95
N LEU A 207 12.81 30.20 5.14
CA LEU A 207 13.84 29.46 4.43
C LEU A 207 14.20 30.26 3.18
N GLN A 208 15.24 31.09 3.28
CA GLN A 208 15.84 31.73 2.10
C GLN A 208 16.94 30.83 1.55
N GLU A 209 17.02 30.78 0.22
CA GLU A 209 18.11 30.11 -0.52
C GLU A 209 19.47 30.67 -0.17
#